data_81f70a34b99faf63c193ed1064ed83ba
#
_entry.id   81f70a34b99faf63c193ed1064ed83ba
#
_cell.length_a   1.000
_cell.length_b   1.000
_cell.length_c   1.000
_cell.angle_alpha   90.00
_cell.angle_beta   90.00
_cell.angle_gamma   90.00
#
_symmetry.space_group_name_H-M   'P 1'
#
loop_
_entity.id
_entity.type
_entity.pdbx_description
1 polymer ?
#
loop_
_entity_poly.entity_id
_entity_poly.type
_entity_poly.pdbx_seq_one_letter_code
_entity_poly.pdbx_strand_id
1 'polypeptide(L)'
;MGRDEYREERVKKAVIKHGKTLWHYTDINALCGIIGKKEIWFGSAEHMNDREELIGFINDLEKEVYACIDSANKEKANDVFGQIKDRLQKEYPYIFCVSKARNDAAQWDRYACGGQGVAIVFNTEMLFKLIFYNQIIMNEEYYGYCAKQHKMKELLRDYIQYDKMDDFSNLDGLIDNLLLCAMIHKHESFSAEQEIRISPLFIYENDKHLQCKVLNTIRQVYILNLAELCEKEGIDFEDLFDSIVIGPTSKQTVRDLQFYC
;
A
#
# COMPACT_ATOMS: atom_id res chain seq x y z
N MET A 1 7.63 17.02 -23.44
CA MET A 1 6.38 16.47 -22.85
C MET A 1 6.04 17.35 -21.66
N GLY A 2 4.86 17.97 -21.68
CA GLY A 2 4.39 18.79 -20.57
C GLY A 2 4.09 17.93 -19.34
N ARG A 3 3.99 18.56 -18.15
CA ARG A 3 3.73 17.84 -16.88
C ARG A 3 2.41 17.06 -16.93
N ASP A 4 1.38 17.65 -17.52
CA ASP A 4 0.05 17.04 -17.62
C ASP A 4 0.02 15.90 -18.65
N GLU A 5 0.69 16.04 -19.78
CA GLU A 5 0.86 14.98 -20.77
C GLU A 5 1.58 13.75 -20.21
N TYR A 6 2.63 13.97 -19.39
CA TYR A 6 3.33 12.90 -18.68
C TYR A 6 2.42 12.16 -17.68
N ARG A 7 1.57 12.89 -16.96
CA ARG A 7 0.62 12.33 -15.99
C ARG A 7 -0.45 11.49 -16.69
N GLU A 8 -1.05 12.01 -17.76
CA GLU A 8 -2.03 11.28 -18.57
C GLU A 8 -1.45 9.99 -19.14
N GLU A 9 -0.21 10.03 -19.63
CA GLU A 9 0.45 8.83 -20.14
C GLU A 9 0.64 7.77 -19.04
N ARG A 10 1.01 8.19 -17.83
CA ARG A 10 1.11 7.29 -16.67
C ARG A 10 -0.23 6.65 -16.31
N VAL A 11 -1.30 7.43 -16.30
CA VAL A 11 -2.65 6.92 -16.05
C VAL A 11 -3.04 5.88 -17.10
N LYS A 12 -2.85 6.18 -18.38
CA LYS A 12 -3.12 5.22 -19.47
C LYS A 12 -2.33 3.91 -19.32
N LYS A 13 -1.04 4.00 -19.01
CA LYS A 13 -0.20 2.82 -18.74
C LYS A 13 -0.70 2.01 -17.56
N ALA A 14 -1.13 2.69 -16.50
CA ALA A 14 -1.68 2.05 -15.33
C ALA A 14 -2.99 1.29 -15.61
N VAL A 15 -3.92 1.90 -16.36
CA VAL A 15 -5.16 1.22 -16.78
C VAL A 15 -4.87 0.00 -17.66
N ILE A 16 -3.91 0.10 -18.58
CA ILE A 16 -3.48 -1.05 -19.40
C ILE A 16 -2.93 -2.18 -18.52
N LYS A 17 -2.12 -1.84 -17.53
CA LYS A 17 -1.46 -2.80 -16.65
C LYS A 17 -2.40 -3.45 -15.64
N HIS A 18 -3.29 -2.68 -15.03
CA HIS A 18 -4.11 -3.12 -13.89
C HIS A 18 -5.56 -3.43 -14.25
N GLY A 19 -6.00 -3.11 -15.46
CA GLY A 19 -7.39 -3.25 -15.90
C GLY A 19 -8.24 -2.01 -15.59
N LYS A 20 -9.50 -2.05 -15.98
CA LYS A 20 -10.42 -0.91 -15.85
C LYS A 20 -10.95 -0.70 -14.44
N THR A 21 -10.95 -1.75 -13.61
CA THR A 21 -11.52 -1.73 -12.27
C THR A 21 -10.60 -2.39 -11.26
N LEU A 22 -10.58 -1.84 -10.04
CA LEU A 22 -9.88 -2.37 -8.88
C LEU A 22 -10.87 -2.56 -7.74
N TRP A 23 -10.73 -3.67 -7.00
CA TRP A 23 -11.69 -4.13 -6.02
C TRP A 23 -11.16 -3.92 -4.60
N HIS A 24 -11.94 -3.26 -3.75
CA HIS A 24 -11.67 -3.16 -2.32
C HIS A 24 -12.73 -3.95 -1.55
N TYR A 25 -12.36 -5.12 -1.06
CA TYR A 25 -13.23 -5.97 -0.25
C TYR A 25 -13.22 -5.48 1.19
N THR A 26 -14.39 -5.24 1.76
CA THR A 26 -14.48 -4.61 3.07
C THR A 26 -15.82 -4.85 3.76
N ASP A 27 -15.97 -4.34 4.99
CA ASP A 27 -17.22 -4.38 5.73
C ASP A 27 -18.13 -3.17 5.40
N ILE A 28 -19.35 -3.21 5.93
CA ILE A 28 -20.35 -2.15 5.75
C ILE A 28 -19.92 -0.83 6.41
N ASN A 29 -19.18 -0.89 7.53
CA ASN A 29 -18.74 0.34 8.20
C ASN A 29 -17.71 1.10 7.34
N ALA A 30 -16.79 0.37 6.71
CA ALA A 30 -15.84 0.98 5.79
C ALA A 30 -16.54 1.53 4.53
N LEU A 31 -17.56 0.84 4.00
CA LEU A 31 -18.42 1.41 2.95
C LEU A 31 -19.02 2.74 3.39
N CYS A 32 -19.60 2.81 4.60
CA CYS A 32 -20.16 4.05 5.16
C CYS A 32 -19.12 5.15 5.31
N GLY A 33 -17.87 4.80 5.62
CA GLY A 33 -16.75 5.74 5.65
C GLY A 33 -16.40 6.27 4.27
N ILE A 34 -16.22 5.38 3.30
CA ILE A 34 -15.75 5.73 1.96
C ILE A 34 -16.83 6.49 1.18
N ILE A 35 -18.06 5.98 1.15
CA ILE A 35 -19.14 6.60 0.37
C ILE A 35 -19.84 7.71 1.17
N GLY A 36 -20.24 7.44 2.41
CA GLY A 36 -21.05 8.39 3.19
C GLY A 36 -20.25 9.56 3.75
N LYS A 37 -19.04 9.33 4.26
CA LYS A 37 -18.16 10.40 4.77
C LYS A 37 -17.17 10.90 3.74
N LYS A 38 -17.06 10.22 2.61
CA LYS A 38 -16.09 10.49 1.54
C LYS A 38 -14.64 10.46 2.05
N GLU A 39 -14.36 9.55 2.98
CA GLU A 39 -13.05 9.35 3.59
C GLU A 39 -12.46 8.00 3.24
N ILE A 40 -11.20 7.98 2.85
CA ILE A 40 -10.38 6.77 2.76
C ILE A 40 -9.43 6.73 3.94
N TRP A 41 -9.38 5.59 4.64
CA TRP A 41 -8.50 5.38 5.78
C TRP A 41 -7.39 4.41 5.40
N PHE A 42 -6.17 4.89 5.51
CA PHE A 42 -4.98 4.08 5.37
C PHE A 42 -4.62 3.52 6.74
N GLY A 43 -4.63 2.21 6.88
CA GLY A 43 -4.24 1.54 8.11
C GLY A 43 -2.71 1.53 8.25
N SER A 44 -2.21 1.67 9.49
CA SER A 44 -0.79 1.44 9.77
C SER A 44 -0.44 -0.03 9.53
N ALA A 45 0.64 -0.30 8.83
CA ALA A 45 1.15 -1.66 8.60
C ALA A 45 1.49 -2.40 9.91
N GLU A 46 1.70 -1.66 11.02
CA GLU A 46 1.88 -2.23 12.36
C GLU A 46 0.70 -3.10 12.80
N HIS A 47 -0.52 -2.74 12.40
CA HIS A 47 -1.76 -3.39 12.81
C HIS A 47 -2.33 -4.33 11.73
N MET A 48 -1.65 -4.46 10.62
CA MET A 48 -2.02 -5.38 9.55
C MET A 48 -1.34 -6.74 9.76
N ASN A 49 -1.87 -7.78 9.17
CA ASN A 49 -1.21 -9.09 9.13
C ASN A 49 0.17 -9.01 8.44
N ASP A 50 0.41 -7.91 7.73
CA ASP A 50 1.61 -7.63 6.93
C ASP A 50 2.85 -7.22 7.76
N ARG A 51 2.69 -6.94 9.08
CA ARG A 51 3.84 -6.63 9.94
C ARG A 51 4.89 -7.75 9.95
N GLU A 52 4.44 -8.99 10.06
CA GLU A 52 5.33 -10.15 10.04
C GLU A 52 5.99 -10.32 8.66
N GLU A 53 5.32 -9.93 7.58
CA GLU A 53 5.87 -9.94 6.23
C GLU A 53 6.98 -8.89 6.07
N LEU A 54 6.76 -7.66 6.56
CA LEU A 54 7.76 -6.59 6.55
C LEU A 54 9.02 -6.99 7.34
N ILE A 55 8.84 -7.46 8.58
CA ILE A 55 9.94 -7.88 9.45
C ILE A 55 10.62 -9.13 8.86
N GLY A 56 9.87 -10.08 8.35
CA GLY A 56 10.37 -11.28 7.71
C GLY A 56 11.26 -10.96 6.52
N PHE A 57 10.81 -10.05 5.65
CA PHE A 57 11.60 -9.58 4.52
C PHE A 57 12.94 -8.97 4.95
N ILE A 58 12.94 -8.09 5.95
CA ILE A 58 14.17 -7.46 6.48
C ILE A 58 15.12 -8.51 7.07
N ASN A 59 14.59 -9.47 7.84
CA ASN A 59 15.39 -10.52 8.44
C ASN A 59 16.02 -11.45 7.39
N ASP A 60 15.31 -11.76 6.32
CA ASP A 60 15.84 -12.59 5.24
C ASP A 60 16.91 -11.84 4.45
N LEU A 61 16.68 -10.56 4.16
CA LEU A 61 17.67 -9.71 3.52
C LEU A 61 18.94 -9.57 4.37
N GLU A 62 18.81 -9.42 5.69
CA GLU A 62 19.92 -9.40 6.64
C GLU A 62 20.76 -10.68 6.52
N LYS A 63 20.14 -11.86 6.58
CA LYS A 63 20.83 -13.15 6.43
C LYS A 63 21.60 -13.22 5.11
N GLU A 64 20.97 -12.79 4.01
CA GLU A 64 21.59 -12.80 2.68
C GLU A 64 22.80 -11.85 2.59
N VAL A 65 22.71 -10.65 3.19
CA VAL A 65 23.82 -9.69 3.23
C VAL A 65 24.96 -10.25 4.09
N TYR A 66 24.66 -10.82 5.27
CA TYR A 66 25.68 -11.44 6.13
C TYR A 66 26.42 -12.60 5.46
N ALA A 67 25.76 -13.32 4.56
CA ALA A 67 26.39 -14.40 3.80
C ALA A 67 27.37 -13.91 2.72
N CYS A 68 27.30 -12.62 2.35
CA CYS A 68 28.05 -12.03 1.24
C CYS A 68 29.16 -11.06 1.67
N ILE A 69 29.19 -10.63 2.95
CA ILE A 69 30.16 -9.65 3.47
C ILE A 69 31.31 -10.30 4.23
N ASP A 70 32.45 -9.62 4.28
CA ASP A 70 33.61 -10.05 5.05
C ASP A 70 33.36 -9.94 6.56
N SER A 71 34.03 -10.79 7.32
CA SER A 71 33.89 -10.80 8.79
C SER A 71 34.27 -9.46 9.46
N ALA A 72 35.16 -8.69 8.85
CA ALA A 72 35.55 -7.36 9.32
C ALA A 72 34.42 -6.33 9.24
N ASN A 73 33.45 -6.54 8.37
CA ASN A 73 32.33 -5.62 8.13
C ASN A 73 31.04 -5.99 8.90
N LYS A 74 31.08 -7.04 9.73
CA LYS A 74 29.88 -7.49 10.46
C LYS A 74 29.36 -6.48 11.47
N GLU A 75 30.25 -5.72 12.13
CA GLU A 75 29.85 -4.68 13.06
C GLU A 75 29.09 -3.56 12.35
N LYS A 76 29.62 -3.08 11.22
CA LYS A 76 28.93 -2.09 10.37
C LYS A 76 27.57 -2.63 9.87
N ALA A 77 27.49 -3.90 9.50
CA ALA A 77 26.23 -4.51 9.11
C ALA A 77 25.21 -4.53 10.26
N ASN A 78 25.64 -4.87 11.47
CA ASN A 78 24.79 -4.80 12.67
C ASN A 78 24.21 -3.40 12.87
N ASP A 79 25.04 -2.36 12.75
CA ASP A 79 24.64 -0.97 12.93
C ASP A 79 23.61 -0.56 11.85
N VAL A 80 23.86 -0.92 10.60
CA VAL A 80 22.95 -0.61 9.49
C VAL A 80 21.58 -1.30 9.67
N PHE A 81 21.58 -2.62 9.94
CA PHE A 81 20.34 -3.35 10.17
C PHE A 81 19.64 -2.94 11.47
N GLY A 82 20.38 -2.51 12.49
CA GLY A 82 19.84 -1.88 13.68
C GLY A 82 19.05 -0.63 13.35
N GLN A 83 19.62 0.29 12.57
CA GLN A 83 18.96 1.52 12.13
C GLN A 83 17.70 1.22 11.27
N ILE A 84 17.76 0.24 10.37
CA ILE A 84 16.60 -0.18 9.57
C ILE A 84 15.47 -0.67 10.48
N LYS A 85 15.77 -1.54 11.45
CA LYS A 85 14.79 -2.10 12.38
C LYS A 85 14.22 -1.04 13.32
N ASP A 86 15.05 -0.13 13.81
CA ASP A 86 14.62 0.99 14.66
C ASP A 86 13.69 1.94 13.90
N ARG A 87 14.01 2.22 12.65
CA ARG A 87 13.17 3.07 11.81
C ARG A 87 11.85 2.41 11.48
N LEU A 88 11.86 1.11 11.16
CA LEU A 88 10.65 0.34 10.92
C LEU A 88 9.72 0.29 12.14
N GLN A 89 10.27 0.34 13.37
CA GLN A 89 9.46 0.41 14.59
C GLN A 89 8.82 1.77 14.86
N LYS A 90 9.37 2.84 14.29
CA LYS A 90 8.90 4.22 14.52
C LYS A 90 8.03 4.75 13.38
N GLU A 91 8.29 4.30 12.17
CA GLU A 91 7.75 4.85 10.94
C GLU A 91 7.08 3.75 10.10
N TYR A 92 5.95 3.22 10.60
CA TYR A 92 5.17 2.27 9.80
C TYR A 92 4.51 2.96 8.61
N PRO A 93 4.54 2.35 7.42
CA PRO A 93 3.76 2.84 6.31
C PRO A 93 2.26 2.72 6.58
N TYR A 94 1.50 3.66 6.04
CA TYR A 94 0.04 3.62 6.05
C TYR A 94 -0.43 3.12 4.70
N ILE A 95 -1.26 2.09 4.70
CA ILE A 95 -1.60 1.33 3.50
C ILE A 95 -3.11 1.23 3.33
N PHE A 96 -3.57 1.43 2.10
CA PHE A 96 -4.89 1.07 1.63
C PHE A 96 -4.75 0.05 0.50
N CYS A 97 -5.42 -1.08 0.61
CA CYS A 97 -5.27 -2.18 -0.31
C CYS A 97 -6.45 -2.27 -1.28
N VAL A 98 -6.14 -2.47 -2.55
CA VAL A 98 -7.10 -2.87 -3.57
C VAL A 98 -6.59 -4.11 -4.31
N SER A 99 -7.45 -4.83 -4.98
CA SER A 99 -7.13 -6.09 -5.66
C SER A 99 -7.56 -6.06 -7.13
N LYS A 100 -6.80 -6.74 -7.98
CA LYS A 100 -7.22 -7.07 -9.35
C LYS A 100 -8.09 -8.33 -9.39
N ALA A 101 -8.12 -9.12 -8.31
CA ALA A 101 -8.92 -10.34 -8.21
C ALA A 101 -10.41 -9.98 -8.11
N ARG A 102 -11.11 -10.23 -9.23
CA ARG A 102 -12.53 -9.89 -9.36
C ARG A 102 -13.41 -10.99 -8.82
N ASN A 103 -14.32 -10.63 -7.91
CA ASN A 103 -15.33 -11.55 -7.33
C ASN A 103 -14.70 -12.86 -6.80
N ASP A 104 -13.57 -12.73 -6.10
CA ASP A 104 -12.78 -13.86 -5.63
C ASP A 104 -13.25 -14.36 -4.26
N ALA A 105 -13.40 -15.68 -4.13
CA ALA A 105 -13.95 -16.30 -2.91
C ALA A 105 -13.04 -16.10 -1.69
N ALA A 106 -11.70 -16.12 -1.88
CA ALA A 106 -10.76 -15.92 -0.78
C ALA A 106 -10.76 -14.46 -0.32
N GLN A 107 -10.93 -13.52 -1.24
CA GLN A 107 -11.08 -12.10 -0.93
C GLN A 107 -12.37 -11.84 -0.14
N TRP A 108 -13.49 -12.44 -0.55
CA TRP A 108 -14.76 -12.36 0.17
C TRP A 108 -14.65 -12.91 1.59
N ASP A 109 -13.98 -14.04 1.74
CA ASP A 109 -13.82 -14.69 3.04
C ASP A 109 -12.95 -13.85 3.99
N ARG A 110 -11.76 -13.46 3.52
CA ARG A 110 -10.75 -12.81 4.36
C ARG A 110 -11.05 -11.35 4.69
N TYR A 111 -11.54 -10.58 3.71
CA TYR A 111 -11.61 -9.12 3.81
C TYR A 111 -13.03 -8.55 3.86
N ALA A 112 -14.03 -9.35 3.50
CA ALA A 112 -15.43 -8.92 3.51
C ALA A 112 -16.29 -9.74 4.47
N CYS A 113 -15.80 -9.98 5.68
CA CYS A 113 -16.53 -10.63 6.78
C CYS A 113 -17.14 -11.98 6.39
N GLY A 114 -16.38 -12.88 5.75
CA GLY A 114 -16.92 -14.17 5.28
C GLY A 114 -17.99 -14.02 4.19
N GLY A 115 -17.88 -12.98 3.37
CA GLY A 115 -18.84 -12.68 2.31
C GLY A 115 -20.10 -11.95 2.76
N GLN A 116 -20.16 -11.47 4.00
CA GLN A 116 -21.29 -10.66 4.50
C GLN A 116 -21.10 -9.15 4.22
N GLY A 117 -19.90 -8.72 3.88
CA GLY A 117 -19.56 -7.35 3.56
C GLY A 117 -19.87 -6.96 2.12
N VAL A 118 -19.05 -6.05 1.60
CA VAL A 118 -19.18 -5.53 0.23
C VAL A 118 -17.82 -5.49 -0.47
N ALA A 119 -17.83 -5.36 -1.78
CA ALA A 119 -16.67 -4.91 -2.53
C ALA A 119 -16.99 -3.56 -3.18
N ILE A 120 -16.17 -2.56 -2.90
CA ILE A 120 -16.19 -1.27 -3.58
C ILE A 120 -15.32 -1.41 -4.83
N VAL A 121 -15.90 -1.22 -5.99
CA VAL A 121 -15.20 -1.36 -7.26
C VAL A 121 -14.83 0.03 -7.75
N PHE A 122 -13.54 0.35 -7.68
CA PHE A 122 -13.01 1.63 -8.14
C PHE A 122 -12.82 1.65 -9.65
N ASN A 123 -13.10 2.79 -10.27
CA ASN A 123 -12.65 3.10 -11.61
C ASN A 123 -11.13 3.36 -11.58
N THR A 124 -10.37 2.50 -12.24
CA THR A 124 -8.91 2.55 -12.22
C THR A 124 -8.37 3.88 -12.75
N GLU A 125 -8.95 4.41 -13.83
CA GLU A 125 -8.48 5.66 -14.42
C GLU A 125 -8.62 6.84 -13.44
N MET A 126 -9.80 6.98 -12.83
CA MET A 126 -10.09 8.08 -11.90
C MET A 126 -9.29 7.95 -10.62
N LEU A 127 -9.18 6.73 -10.09
CA LEU A 127 -8.36 6.46 -8.91
C LEU A 127 -6.88 6.80 -9.16
N PHE A 128 -6.33 6.45 -10.33
CA PHE A 128 -4.95 6.78 -10.67
C PHE A 128 -4.72 8.27 -10.90
N LYS A 129 -5.67 8.97 -11.52
CA LYS A 129 -5.63 10.44 -11.61
C LYS A 129 -5.48 11.03 -10.21
N LEU A 130 -6.36 10.65 -9.29
CA LEU A 130 -6.36 11.14 -7.91
C LEU A 130 -5.02 10.85 -7.20
N ILE A 131 -4.50 9.62 -7.31
CA ILE A 131 -3.27 9.17 -6.66
C ILE A 131 -2.06 9.92 -7.19
N PHE A 132 -1.84 9.94 -8.51
CA PHE A 132 -0.63 10.53 -9.09
C PHE A 132 -0.53 12.05 -8.92
N TYR A 133 -1.66 12.73 -8.74
CA TYR A 133 -1.68 14.17 -8.54
C TYR A 133 -1.43 14.59 -7.07
N ASN A 134 -1.63 13.67 -6.11
CA ASN A 134 -1.59 13.97 -4.68
C ASN A 134 -0.43 13.32 -3.90
N GLN A 135 0.67 12.97 -4.57
CA GLN A 135 1.87 12.37 -3.95
C GLN A 135 1.57 11.06 -3.18
N ILE A 136 0.68 10.27 -3.73
CA ILE A 136 0.36 8.94 -3.24
C ILE A 136 1.06 7.93 -4.13
N ILE A 137 1.68 6.91 -3.56
CA ILE A 137 2.28 5.81 -4.30
C ILE A 137 1.25 4.70 -4.44
N MET A 138 1.25 4.08 -5.60
CA MET A 138 0.56 2.82 -5.83
C MET A 138 1.55 1.79 -6.37
N ASN A 139 1.66 0.68 -5.69
CA ASN A 139 2.56 -0.41 -6.05
C ASN A 139 1.80 -1.74 -6.07
N GLU A 140 2.05 -2.54 -7.13
CA GLU A 140 1.69 -3.95 -7.11
C GLU A 140 2.59 -4.69 -6.14
N GLU A 141 2.00 -5.64 -5.41
CA GLU A 141 2.77 -6.55 -4.60
C GLU A 141 3.67 -7.43 -5.47
N TYR A 142 4.89 -7.62 -5.01
CA TYR A 142 5.80 -8.60 -5.60
C TYR A 142 5.76 -9.86 -4.75
N TYR A 143 5.21 -10.92 -5.34
CA TYR A 143 5.14 -12.21 -4.71
C TYR A 143 6.45 -12.98 -4.91
N GLY A 144 7.10 -13.30 -3.78
CA GLY A 144 8.43 -13.87 -3.80
C GLY A 144 9.54 -12.84 -4.07
N TYR A 145 10.74 -13.33 -4.36
CA TYR A 145 11.93 -12.49 -4.54
C TYR A 145 11.98 -11.86 -5.95
N CYS A 146 12.10 -10.56 -6.04
CA CYS A 146 12.12 -9.83 -7.31
C CYS A 146 13.45 -9.10 -7.58
N ALA A 147 13.64 -8.63 -8.82
CA ALA A 147 14.85 -7.90 -9.22
C ALA A 147 15.12 -6.63 -8.39
N LYS A 148 14.06 -5.94 -7.93
CA LYS A 148 14.19 -4.76 -7.08
C LYS A 148 14.76 -5.09 -5.71
N GLN A 149 14.34 -6.21 -5.11
CA GLN A 149 14.87 -6.71 -3.84
C GLN A 149 16.31 -7.18 -3.98
N HIS A 150 16.63 -7.84 -5.10
CA HIS A 150 18.01 -8.21 -5.41
C HIS A 150 18.92 -6.98 -5.52
N LYS A 151 18.46 -5.93 -6.20
CA LYS A 151 19.20 -4.65 -6.29
C LYS A 151 19.42 -4.02 -4.91
N MET A 152 18.41 -4.06 -4.01
CA MET A 152 18.56 -3.54 -2.65
C MET A 152 19.61 -4.33 -1.86
N LYS A 153 19.66 -5.65 -2.00
CA LYS A 153 20.70 -6.48 -1.38
C LYS A 153 22.10 -6.09 -1.86
N GLU A 154 22.28 -5.90 -3.16
CA GLU A 154 23.55 -5.46 -3.72
C GLU A 154 23.97 -4.09 -3.20
N LEU A 155 23.06 -3.13 -3.17
CA LEU A 155 23.34 -1.78 -2.65
C LEU A 155 23.70 -1.78 -1.18
N LEU A 156 22.99 -2.56 -0.34
CA LEU A 156 23.34 -2.71 1.07
C LEU A 156 24.70 -3.36 1.25
N ARG A 157 24.99 -4.43 0.52
CA ARG A 157 26.31 -5.09 0.55
C ARG A 157 27.42 -4.09 0.17
N ASP A 158 27.23 -3.36 -0.92
CA ASP A 158 28.24 -2.44 -1.43
C ASP A 158 28.48 -1.26 -0.48
N TYR A 159 27.41 -0.76 0.16
CA TYR A 159 27.53 0.23 1.22
C TYR A 159 28.30 -0.29 2.45
N ILE A 160 27.95 -1.48 2.91
CA ILE A 160 28.57 -2.08 4.10
C ILE A 160 30.04 -2.43 3.85
N GLN A 161 30.33 -3.03 2.71
CA GLN A 161 31.66 -3.60 2.42
C GLN A 161 32.60 -2.61 1.73
N TYR A 162 32.08 -1.72 0.89
CA TYR A 162 32.91 -0.87 0.04
C TYR A 162 32.67 0.63 0.20
N ASP A 163 31.80 1.04 1.10
CA ASP A 163 31.35 2.44 1.26
C ASP A 163 30.85 3.08 -0.05
N LYS A 164 30.27 2.27 -0.93
CA LYS A 164 29.76 2.71 -2.23
C LYS A 164 28.26 2.74 -2.25
N MET A 165 27.72 3.84 -2.78
CA MET A 165 26.30 4.02 -3.02
C MET A 165 26.11 4.61 -4.41
N ASP A 166 25.66 3.79 -5.37
CA ASP A 166 25.52 4.20 -6.76
C ASP A 166 24.24 5.01 -7.02
N ASP A 167 23.12 4.68 -6.35
CA ASP A 167 21.81 5.23 -6.66
C ASP A 167 21.24 6.15 -5.56
N PHE A 168 21.89 6.27 -4.41
CA PHE A 168 21.39 7.02 -3.24
C PHE A 168 22.48 7.90 -2.65
N SER A 169 22.13 9.14 -2.32
CA SER A 169 23.09 10.13 -1.83
C SER A 169 23.51 9.91 -0.36
N ASN A 170 22.79 9.07 0.38
CA ASN A 170 23.02 8.78 1.80
C ASN A 170 22.36 7.48 2.26
N LEU A 171 22.70 7.04 3.47
CA LEU A 171 22.13 5.84 4.09
C LEU A 171 20.62 5.95 4.29
N ASP A 172 20.10 7.14 4.64
CA ASP A 172 18.66 7.36 4.83
C ASP A 172 17.88 7.08 3.55
N GLY A 173 18.36 7.58 2.40
CA GLY A 173 17.73 7.29 1.11
C GLY A 173 17.76 5.80 0.74
N LEU A 174 18.82 5.08 1.12
CA LEU A 174 18.88 3.63 0.96
C LEU A 174 17.86 2.92 1.85
N ILE A 175 17.74 3.33 3.12
CA ILE A 175 16.75 2.80 4.07
C ILE A 175 15.33 3.07 3.57
N ASP A 176 15.03 4.28 3.11
CA ASP A 176 13.71 4.62 2.54
C ASP A 176 13.31 3.68 1.41
N ASN A 177 14.22 3.47 0.46
CA ASN A 177 13.96 2.56 -0.66
C ASN A 177 13.84 1.10 -0.24
N LEU A 178 14.57 0.70 0.80
CA LEU A 178 14.45 -0.63 1.37
C LEU A 178 13.08 -0.85 2.03
N LEU A 179 12.62 0.13 2.82
CA LEU A 179 11.29 0.08 3.44
C LEU A 179 10.17 0.04 2.41
N LEU A 180 10.32 0.80 1.30
CA LEU A 180 9.41 0.67 0.15
C LEU A 180 9.43 -0.73 -0.47
N CYS A 181 10.60 -1.35 -0.59
CA CYS A 181 10.71 -2.72 -1.07
C CYS A 181 10.05 -3.73 -0.12
N ALA A 182 10.26 -3.55 1.18
CA ALA A 182 9.62 -4.38 2.21
C ALA A 182 8.10 -4.26 2.16
N MET A 183 7.58 -3.02 2.01
CA MET A 183 6.14 -2.75 1.92
C MET A 183 5.46 -3.47 0.75
N ILE A 184 6.15 -3.65 -0.36
CA ILE A 184 5.60 -4.30 -1.56
C ILE A 184 5.96 -5.78 -1.67
N HIS A 185 6.69 -6.31 -0.70
CA HIS A 185 6.99 -7.75 -0.65
C HIS A 185 5.83 -8.51 0.01
N LYS A 186 5.46 -9.64 -0.60
CA LYS A 186 4.48 -10.56 -0.06
C LYS A 186 4.90 -11.99 -0.34
N HIS A 187 4.59 -12.89 0.58
CA HIS A 187 4.89 -14.31 0.40
C HIS A 187 4.11 -14.87 -0.80
N GLU A 188 4.73 -15.74 -1.58
CA GLU A 188 4.18 -16.27 -2.84
C GLU A 188 2.82 -16.97 -2.67
N SER A 189 2.57 -17.56 -1.50
CA SER A 189 1.27 -18.20 -1.18
C SER A 189 0.07 -17.24 -1.26
N PHE A 190 0.29 -15.93 -1.22
CA PHE A 190 -0.75 -14.89 -1.33
C PHE A 190 -0.92 -14.34 -2.75
N SER A 191 -0.23 -14.90 -3.75
CA SER A 191 -0.26 -14.39 -5.13
C SER A 191 -1.67 -14.35 -5.75
N ALA A 192 -2.57 -15.20 -5.29
CA ALA A 192 -3.98 -15.18 -5.70
C ALA A 192 -4.71 -13.88 -5.30
N GLU A 193 -4.22 -13.16 -4.30
CA GLU A 193 -4.83 -11.88 -3.86
C GLU A 193 -4.67 -10.77 -4.90
N GLN A 194 -3.67 -10.85 -5.76
CA GLN A 194 -3.38 -9.83 -6.80
C GLN A 194 -3.46 -8.41 -6.26
N GLU A 195 -2.88 -8.23 -5.07
CA GLU A 195 -3.00 -7.01 -4.28
C GLU A 195 -2.21 -5.85 -4.89
N ILE A 196 -2.75 -4.67 -4.71
CA ILE A 196 -2.10 -3.39 -5.00
C ILE A 196 -2.21 -2.54 -3.75
N ARG A 197 -1.05 -2.09 -3.25
CA ARG A 197 -0.96 -1.22 -2.08
C ARG A 197 -0.85 0.23 -2.49
N ILE A 198 -1.69 1.04 -1.89
CA ILE A 198 -1.72 2.49 -2.03
C ILE A 198 -1.22 3.07 -0.71
N SER A 199 -0.24 3.98 -0.77
CA SER A 199 0.38 4.57 0.41
C SER A 199 0.73 6.04 0.19
N PRO A 200 0.49 6.93 1.14
CA PRO A 200 1.00 8.30 1.08
C PRO A 200 2.53 8.29 1.15
N LEU A 201 3.18 9.22 0.41
CA LEU A 201 4.63 9.23 0.24
C LEU A 201 5.38 9.78 1.46
N PHE A 202 4.96 10.88 2.00
CA PHE A 202 5.68 11.56 3.07
C PHE A 202 4.71 11.83 4.22
N ILE A 203 4.88 11.12 5.32
CA ILE A 203 4.08 11.29 6.52
C ILE A 203 5.01 11.78 7.61
N TYR A 204 4.70 12.93 8.17
CA TYR A 204 5.39 13.52 9.31
C TYR A 204 4.58 13.27 10.58
N GLU A 205 5.25 13.17 11.73
CA GLU A 205 4.60 12.90 13.04
C GLU A 205 3.39 13.82 13.36
N ASN A 206 3.43 15.06 12.86
CA ASN A 206 2.37 16.05 13.07
C ASN A 206 1.49 16.25 11.81
N ASP A 207 1.43 15.26 10.91
CA ASP A 207 0.58 15.36 9.73
C ASP A 207 -0.89 15.45 10.14
N LYS A 208 -1.60 16.45 9.63
CA LYS A 208 -3.03 16.72 9.93
C LYS A 208 -3.95 15.56 9.56
N HIS A 209 -3.51 14.69 8.65
CA HIS A 209 -4.28 13.52 8.22
C HIS A 209 -4.13 12.34 9.19
N LEU A 210 -3.15 12.35 10.11
CA LEU A 210 -3.01 11.32 11.12
C LEU A 210 -4.03 11.51 12.23
N GLN A 211 -4.85 10.50 12.48
CA GLN A 211 -5.89 10.51 13.50
C GLN A 211 -5.95 9.18 14.23
N CYS A 212 -6.25 9.23 15.53
CA CYS A 212 -6.60 8.03 16.27
C CYS A 212 -8.09 7.72 16.10
N LYS A 213 -8.41 6.51 15.71
CA LYS A 213 -9.80 6.01 15.58
C LYS A 213 -10.01 4.82 16.50
N VAL A 214 -11.22 4.76 17.05
CA VAL A 214 -11.67 3.61 17.84
C VAL A 214 -12.39 2.65 16.89
N LEU A 215 -11.77 1.50 16.69
CA LEU A 215 -12.34 0.35 16.01
C LEU A 215 -12.55 -0.75 17.07
N ASN A 216 -12.07 -1.97 16.84
CA ASN A 216 -11.98 -2.98 17.92
C ASN A 216 -10.88 -2.63 18.94
N THR A 217 -9.91 -1.80 18.53
CA THR A 217 -8.83 -1.22 19.33
C THR A 217 -8.66 0.24 18.92
N ILE A 218 -7.91 1.02 19.71
CA ILE A 218 -7.49 2.36 19.28
C ILE A 218 -6.36 2.17 18.26
N ARG A 219 -6.54 2.73 17.08
CA ARG A 219 -5.54 2.65 16.00
C ARG A 219 -5.29 4.02 15.41
N GLN A 220 -4.06 4.30 15.08
CA GLN A 220 -3.70 5.44 14.26
C GLN A 220 -3.94 5.08 12.78
N VAL A 221 -4.60 5.97 12.08
CA VAL A 221 -4.89 5.86 10.65
C VAL A 221 -4.55 7.18 9.96
N TYR A 222 -4.18 7.11 8.71
CA TYR A 222 -4.02 8.28 7.85
C TYR A 222 -5.29 8.43 7.01
N ILE A 223 -5.92 9.61 7.10
CA ILE A 223 -7.24 9.84 6.49
C ILE A 223 -7.13 10.85 5.37
N LEU A 224 -7.63 10.48 4.20
CA LEU A 224 -7.80 11.39 3.08
C LEU A 224 -9.29 11.65 2.83
N ASN A 225 -9.64 12.93 2.67
CA ASN A 225 -10.96 13.32 2.20
C ASN A 225 -11.01 13.23 0.67
N LEU A 226 -11.77 12.26 0.18
CA LEU A 226 -11.90 12.01 -1.26
C LEU A 226 -12.64 13.15 -1.98
N ALA A 227 -13.61 13.79 -1.32
CA ALA A 227 -14.34 14.90 -1.94
C ALA A 227 -13.42 16.10 -2.19
N GLU A 228 -12.58 16.47 -1.20
CA GLU A 228 -11.60 17.55 -1.34
C GLU A 228 -10.59 17.26 -2.46
N LEU A 229 -10.13 15.99 -2.55
CA LEU A 229 -9.21 15.58 -3.60
C LEU A 229 -9.86 15.59 -4.98
N CYS A 230 -11.10 15.12 -5.09
CA CYS A 230 -11.85 15.12 -6.33
C CYS A 230 -12.11 16.56 -6.82
N GLU A 231 -12.56 17.45 -5.93
CA GLU A 231 -12.78 18.87 -6.25
C GLU A 231 -11.48 19.52 -6.77
N LYS A 232 -10.36 19.28 -6.09
CA LYS A 232 -9.06 19.79 -6.49
C LYS A 232 -8.62 19.34 -7.89
N GLU A 233 -8.94 18.10 -8.24
CA GLU A 233 -8.52 17.50 -9.53
C GLU A 233 -9.63 17.57 -10.61
N GLY A 234 -10.78 18.16 -10.31
CA GLY A 234 -11.90 18.31 -11.25
C GLY A 234 -12.53 16.95 -11.64
N ILE A 235 -12.60 16.03 -10.67
CA ILE A 235 -13.20 14.70 -10.83
C ILE A 235 -14.51 14.68 -10.06
N ASP A 236 -15.59 14.21 -10.67
CA ASP A 236 -16.82 13.95 -9.93
C ASP A 236 -16.61 12.76 -8.99
N PHE A 237 -17.04 12.89 -7.73
CA PHE A 237 -16.80 11.87 -6.71
C PHE A 237 -17.37 10.51 -7.11
N GLU A 238 -18.52 10.49 -7.74
CA GLU A 238 -19.21 9.29 -8.22
C GLU A 238 -18.39 8.57 -9.30
N ASP A 239 -17.63 9.29 -10.11
CA ASP A 239 -16.80 8.73 -11.18
C ASP A 239 -15.61 7.91 -10.65
N LEU A 240 -15.26 8.06 -9.36
CA LEU A 240 -14.26 7.20 -8.71
C LEU A 240 -14.69 5.74 -8.65
N PHE A 241 -15.98 5.46 -8.74
CA PHE A 241 -16.54 4.15 -8.51
C PHE A 241 -17.20 3.60 -9.77
N ASP A 242 -16.97 2.32 -10.05
CA ASP A 242 -17.69 1.58 -11.09
C ASP A 242 -18.98 0.99 -10.51
N SER A 243 -18.88 0.39 -9.34
CA SER A 243 -20.01 -0.28 -8.70
C SER A 243 -19.70 -0.63 -7.23
N ILE A 244 -20.75 -0.99 -6.49
CA ILE A 244 -20.68 -1.63 -5.18
C ILE A 244 -21.29 -3.02 -5.34
N VAL A 245 -20.52 -4.06 -4.98
CA VAL A 245 -20.95 -5.45 -5.04
C VAL A 245 -21.25 -5.95 -3.63
N ILE A 246 -22.46 -6.45 -3.44
CA ILE A 246 -22.89 -7.06 -2.15
C ILE A 246 -22.31 -8.46 -2.06
N GLY A 247 -21.74 -8.81 -0.90
CA GLY A 247 -21.14 -10.10 -0.67
C GLY A 247 -22.13 -11.26 -0.77
N PRO A 248 -21.67 -12.46 -1.18
CA PRO A 248 -22.53 -13.58 -1.53
C PRO A 248 -23.34 -14.15 -0.37
N THR A 249 -22.93 -13.90 0.88
CA THR A 249 -23.63 -14.36 2.09
C THR A 249 -24.29 -13.21 2.86
N SER A 250 -24.25 -11.99 2.30
CA SER A 250 -24.77 -10.80 2.94
C SER A 250 -26.30 -10.82 3.04
N LYS A 251 -26.81 -10.30 4.14
CA LYS A 251 -28.25 -10.01 4.31
C LYS A 251 -28.64 -8.62 3.83
N GLN A 252 -27.66 -7.83 3.42
CA GLN A 252 -27.86 -6.47 2.89
C GLN A 252 -28.59 -6.56 1.55
N THR A 253 -29.56 -5.67 1.33
CA THR A 253 -30.25 -5.58 0.04
C THR A 253 -29.75 -4.39 -0.78
N VAL A 254 -29.91 -4.47 -2.10
CA VAL A 254 -29.62 -3.34 -3.00
C VAL A 254 -30.43 -2.10 -2.60
N ARG A 255 -31.69 -2.29 -2.21
CA ARG A 255 -32.57 -1.20 -1.78
C ARG A 255 -32.03 -0.45 -0.58
N ASP A 256 -31.50 -1.18 0.44
CA ASP A 256 -30.95 -0.55 1.63
C ASP A 256 -29.73 0.30 1.30
N LEU A 257 -28.86 -0.17 0.39
CA LEU A 257 -27.69 0.57 -0.05
C LEU A 257 -28.08 1.80 -0.90
N GLN A 258 -29.08 1.70 -1.76
CA GLN A 258 -29.56 2.83 -2.56
C GLN A 258 -30.13 3.99 -1.73
N PHE A 259 -30.62 3.71 -0.50
CA PHE A 259 -31.05 4.77 0.42
C PHE A 259 -29.89 5.40 1.20
N TYR A 260 -28.74 4.75 1.22
CA TYR A 260 -27.57 5.22 1.97
C TYR A 260 -26.58 5.97 1.07
N CYS A 261 -26.36 5.49 -0.15
CA CYS A 261 -25.46 6.06 -1.15
C CYS A 261 -26.19 7.03 -2.06
#